data_10c6dabe40f8856ce6142caae1608ca9
#
_entry.id   10c6dabe40f8856ce6142caae1608ca9
#
_cell.length_a   1.000
_cell.length_b   1.000
_cell.length_c   1.000
_cell.angle_alpha   90.00
_cell.angle_beta   90.00
_cell.angle_gamma   90.00
#
_symmetry.space_group_name_H-M   'P 1'
#
loop_
_entity.id
_entity.type
_entity.pdbx_description
1 polymer ?
#
loop_
_entity_poly.entity_id
_entity_poly.type
_entity_poly.pdbx_seq_one_letter_code
_entity_poly.pdbx_strand_id
1 'polypeptide(L)'
;QTMPAEIRREFEKVYPFGWLGILSRTPPVEKELIYAAHDRGFALASMRNPMLSRYYIQVPLTDKVEDWSDDAFWAEFKLRMPADVAARLVTGPSIEKSIAPLRSFVTEPMRWGRLFLCGDAAHIVPPTGAKGLNTAASDVQYLYSALRQYYHENDTAGIDGYSEKALVRVWKAER
;
A
#
# COMPACT_ATOMS: atom_id res chain seq x y z
N GLN A 1 15.47 13.67 0.02
CA GLN A 1 16.14 15.00 -0.13
C GLN A 1 17.44 15.09 0.67
N THR A 2 17.71 14.18 1.61
CA THR A 2 18.94 14.19 2.43
C THR A 2 20.11 13.49 1.73
N MET A 3 19.84 12.62 0.77
CA MET A 3 20.86 11.96 -0.05
C MET A 3 21.16 12.80 -1.31
N PRO A 4 22.43 13.01 -1.67
CA PRO A 4 22.81 13.75 -2.89
C PRO A 4 22.17 13.13 -4.15
N ALA A 5 21.72 13.99 -5.07
CA ALA A 5 21.03 13.56 -6.28
C ALA A 5 21.91 12.69 -7.20
N GLU A 6 23.21 12.96 -7.24
CA GLU A 6 24.19 12.24 -8.04
C GLU A 6 24.45 10.79 -7.57
N ILE A 7 24.10 10.49 -6.32
CA ILE A 7 24.24 9.13 -5.73
C ILE A 7 22.93 8.35 -5.84
N ARG A 8 21.81 9.08 -5.83
CA ARG A 8 20.48 8.52 -5.76
C ARG A 8 19.95 8.11 -7.14
N ARG A 9 19.52 6.87 -7.26
CA ARG A 9 18.76 6.36 -8.41
C ARG A 9 17.34 6.11 -7.96
N GLU A 10 16.37 6.71 -8.64
CA GLU A 10 14.95 6.57 -8.33
C GLU A 10 14.25 5.84 -9.46
N PHE A 11 13.42 4.89 -9.07
CA PHE A 11 12.55 4.13 -9.95
C PHE A 11 11.11 4.39 -9.51
N GLU A 12 10.34 5.05 -10.36
CA GLU A 12 8.96 5.39 -10.05
C GLU A 12 8.04 4.93 -11.17
N LYS A 13 6.89 4.37 -10.79
CA LYS A 13 5.78 4.09 -11.68
C LYS A 13 4.51 4.63 -11.06
N VAL A 14 3.91 5.62 -11.70
CA VAL A 14 2.59 6.14 -11.34
C VAL A 14 1.55 5.38 -12.16
N TYR A 15 0.52 4.86 -11.48
CA TYR A 15 -0.59 4.16 -12.14
C TYR A 15 -1.63 5.18 -12.59
N PRO A 16 -2.29 4.98 -13.77
CA PRO A 16 -3.28 5.94 -14.28
C PRO A 16 -4.64 5.85 -13.58
N PHE A 17 -4.67 5.26 -12.39
CA PHE A 17 -5.88 5.09 -11.58
C PHE A 17 -5.56 5.22 -10.10
N GLY A 18 -6.60 5.49 -9.32
CA GLY A 18 -6.56 5.51 -7.87
C GLY A 18 -7.61 4.57 -7.26
N TRP A 19 -7.58 4.46 -5.96
CA TRP A 19 -8.59 3.77 -5.19
C TRP A 19 -9.49 4.76 -4.48
N LEU A 20 -10.73 4.85 -4.94
CA LEU A 20 -11.79 5.52 -4.21
C LEU A 20 -12.23 4.60 -3.06
N GLY A 21 -11.95 5.02 -1.85
CA GLY A 21 -12.25 4.29 -0.64
C GLY A 21 -13.30 4.96 0.21
N ILE A 22 -14.24 4.19 0.74
CA ILE A 22 -15.16 4.65 1.78
C ILE A 22 -15.00 3.81 3.05
N LEU A 23 -15.21 4.44 4.19
CA LEU A 23 -15.40 3.78 5.48
C LEU A 23 -16.86 3.98 5.88
N SER A 24 -17.58 2.91 6.20
CA SER A 24 -19.00 2.96 6.57
C SER A 24 -19.28 2.15 7.83
N ARG A 25 -20.21 2.64 8.67
CA ARG A 25 -20.71 1.94 9.85
C ARG A 25 -21.74 0.90 9.46
N THR A 26 -21.31 -0.07 8.67
CA THR A 26 -22.12 -1.19 8.20
C THR A 26 -21.44 -2.51 8.57
N PRO A 27 -22.21 -3.58 8.80
CA PRO A 27 -21.60 -4.89 8.97
C PRO A 27 -20.85 -5.29 7.70
N PRO A 28 -19.75 -6.04 7.82
CA PRO A 28 -19.03 -6.56 6.66
C PRO A 28 -19.89 -7.54 5.90
N VAL A 29 -19.75 -7.58 4.57
CA VAL A 29 -20.43 -8.59 3.75
C VAL A 29 -19.83 -9.99 3.98
N GLU A 30 -18.54 -10.04 4.33
CA GLU A 30 -17.82 -11.24 4.76
C GLU A 30 -16.79 -10.88 5.84
N LYS A 31 -16.40 -11.87 6.65
CA LYS A 31 -15.31 -11.72 7.62
C LYS A 31 -13.94 -11.65 6.93
N GLU A 32 -13.82 -12.34 5.81
CA GLU A 32 -12.62 -12.39 5.01
C GLU A 32 -12.57 -11.22 4.02
N LEU A 33 -11.37 -10.89 3.59
CA LEU A 33 -11.13 -9.87 2.60
C LEU A 33 -11.56 -10.38 1.22
N ILE A 34 -12.42 -9.62 0.53
CA ILE A 34 -12.82 -9.91 -0.84
C ILE A 34 -12.06 -8.99 -1.80
N TYR A 35 -11.36 -9.60 -2.74
CA TYR A 35 -10.82 -8.95 -3.94
C TYR A 35 -11.66 -9.36 -5.13
N ALA A 36 -12.21 -8.39 -5.86
CA ALA A 36 -12.96 -8.62 -7.09
C ALA A 36 -12.24 -7.96 -8.27
N ALA A 37 -11.91 -8.76 -9.29
CA ALA A 37 -11.45 -8.27 -10.58
C ALA A 37 -12.66 -8.24 -11.52
N HIS A 38 -12.93 -7.09 -12.14
CA HIS A 38 -14.06 -6.88 -13.04
C HIS A 38 -13.60 -6.00 -14.22
N ASP A 39 -14.28 -6.10 -15.37
CA ASP A 39 -13.95 -5.29 -16.57
C ASP A 39 -14.05 -3.79 -16.32
N ARG A 40 -14.88 -3.38 -15.36
CA ARG A 40 -15.00 -1.98 -14.88
C ARG A 40 -13.89 -1.58 -13.91
N GLY A 41 -12.97 -2.46 -13.57
CA GLY A 41 -11.87 -2.26 -12.63
C GLY A 41 -12.05 -3.00 -11.31
N PHE A 42 -11.03 -2.95 -10.51
CA PHE A 42 -10.92 -3.62 -9.22
C PHE A 42 -11.93 -3.10 -8.18
N ALA A 43 -12.39 -4.00 -7.30
CA ALA A 43 -13.13 -3.65 -6.10
C ALA A 43 -12.65 -4.50 -4.90
N LEU A 44 -12.80 -3.97 -3.68
CA LEU A 44 -12.37 -4.63 -2.46
C LEU A 44 -13.34 -4.35 -1.32
N ALA A 45 -13.72 -5.42 -0.59
CA ALA A 45 -14.44 -5.34 0.67
C ALA A 45 -13.57 -5.83 1.83
N SER A 46 -13.51 -5.07 2.92
CA SER A 46 -12.67 -5.36 4.08
C SER A 46 -13.40 -5.06 5.38
N MET A 47 -13.51 -6.06 6.24
CA MET A 47 -13.96 -5.88 7.61
C MET A 47 -12.91 -5.11 8.43
N ARG A 48 -13.36 -4.10 9.20
CA ARG A 48 -12.55 -3.43 10.22
C ARG A 48 -12.93 -3.89 11.63
N ASN A 49 -14.22 -4.02 11.85
CA ASN A 49 -14.82 -4.67 13.00
C ASN A 49 -16.25 -5.13 12.64
N PRO A 50 -17.02 -5.77 13.53
CA PRO A 50 -18.37 -6.27 13.22
C PRO A 50 -19.38 -5.24 12.71
N MET A 51 -19.14 -3.94 12.94
CA MET A 51 -20.02 -2.83 12.53
C MET A 51 -19.28 -1.72 11.82
N LEU A 52 -18.10 -2.02 11.24
CA LEU A 52 -17.31 -1.06 10.49
C LEU A 52 -16.60 -1.76 9.34
N SER A 53 -16.83 -1.29 8.15
CA SER A 53 -16.26 -1.88 6.93
C SER A 53 -15.65 -0.82 6.03
N ARG A 54 -14.58 -1.19 5.36
CA ARG A 54 -13.87 -0.38 4.37
C ARG A 54 -14.07 -1.02 3.00
N TYR A 55 -14.43 -0.20 2.02
CA TYR A 55 -14.65 -0.60 0.65
C TYR A 55 -13.82 0.26 -0.29
N TYR A 56 -13.34 -0.32 -1.38
CA TYR A 56 -12.57 0.38 -2.41
C TYR A 56 -13.07 0.01 -3.79
N ILE A 57 -13.07 0.97 -4.70
CA ILE A 57 -13.20 0.77 -6.13
C ILE A 57 -12.08 1.49 -6.86
N GLN A 58 -11.62 0.90 -7.96
CA GLN A 58 -10.68 1.55 -8.86
C GLN A 58 -11.38 2.65 -9.64
N VAL A 59 -10.80 3.85 -9.68
CA VAL A 59 -11.31 4.99 -10.43
C VAL A 59 -10.17 5.67 -11.20
N PRO A 60 -10.45 6.38 -12.32
CA PRO A 60 -9.46 7.24 -12.95
C PRO A 60 -8.90 8.29 -11.99
N LEU A 61 -7.64 8.72 -12.16
CA LEU A 61 -7.07 9.81 -11.35
C LEU A 61 -7.70 11.19 -11.63
N THR A 62 -8.48 11.30 -12.71
CA THR A 62 -9.24 12.51 -13.04
C THR A 62 -10.49 12.71 -12.19
N ASP A 63 -10.96 11.63 -11.55
CA ASP A 63 -12.14 11.67 -10.69
C ASP A 63 -11.84 12.42 -9.39
N LYS A 64 -12.84 13.11 -8.88
CA LYS A 64 -12.78 13.79 -7.59
C LYS A 64 -13.75 13.16 -6.61
N VAL A 65 -13.42 13.23 -5.34
CA VAL A 65 -14.26 12.67 -4.26
C VAL A 65 -15.67 13.28 -4.29
N GLU A 66 -15.77 14.55 -4.62
CA GLU A 66 -17.02 15.32 -4.68
C GLU A 66 -17.98 14.84 -5.77
N ASP A 67 -17.44 14.20 -6.83
CA ASP A 67 -18.25 13.66 -7.94
C ASP A 67 -18.92 12.33 -7.57
N TRP A 68 -18.54 11.73 -6.44
CA TRP A 68 -19.02 10.44 -5.98
C TRP A 68 -19.94 10.58 -4.76
N SER A 69 -21.26 10.55 -4.97
CA SER A 69 -22.21 10.34 -3.87
C SER A 69 -22.05 8.94 -3.27
N ASP A 70 -22.56 8.71 -2.07
CA ASP A 70 -22.55 7.37 -1.46
C ASP A 70 -23.38 6.38 -2.30
N ASP A 71 -24.52 6.84 -2.83
CA ASP A 71 -25.37 6.01 -3.69
C ASP A 71 -24.65 5.61 -4.98
N ALA A 72 -23.95 6.56 -5.62
CA ALA A 72 -23.15 6.26 -6.81
C ALA A 72 -22.02 5.26 -6.51
N PHE A 73 -21.33 5.44 -5.38
CA PHE A 73 -20.31 4.50 -4.93
C PHE A 73 -20.90 3.09 -4.73
N TRP A 74 -21.99 2.98 -3.99
CA TRP A 74 -22.60 1.66 -3.71
C TRP A 74 -23.17 0.98 -4.95
N ALA A 75 -23.74 1.75 -5.87
CA ALA A 75 -24.21 1.22 -7.15
C ALA A 75 -23.05 0.62 -7.96
N GLU A 76 -21.96 1.38 -8.11
CA GLU A 76 -20.78 0.93 -8.84
C GLU A 76 -20.08 -0.23 -8.14
N PHE A 77 -19.99 -0.20 -6.81
CA PHE A 77 -19.39 -1.29 -6.03
C PHE A 77 -20.14 -2.62 -6.23
N LYS A 78 -21.49 -2.59 -6.17
CA LYS A 78 -22.34 -3.77 -6.39
C LYS A 78 -22.17 -4.36 -7.79
N LEU A 79 -21.99 -3.51 -8.81
CA LEU A 79 -21.77 -3.98 -10.19
C LEU A 79 -20.44 -4.75 -10.36
N ARG A 80 -19.46 -4.48 -9.51
CA ARG A 80 -18.14 -5.13 -9.57
C ARG A 80 -18.02 -6.37 -8.70
N MET A 81 -19.01 -6.63 -7.85
CA MET A 81 -19.03 -7.80 -6.97
C MET A 81 -19.78 -8.97 -7.58
N PRO A 82 -19.44 -10.21 -7.21
CA PRO A 82 -20.30 -11.36 -7.50
C PRO A 82 -21.74 -11.12 -7.04
N ALA A 83 -22.72 -11.60 -7.79
CA ALA A 83 -24.14 -11.29 -7.56
C ALA A 83 -24.62 -11.68 -6.15
N ASP A 84 -24.15 -12.81 -5.62
CA ASP A 84 -24.47 -13.29 -4.28
C ASP A 84 -23.87 -12.39 -3.17
N VAL A 85 -22.66 -11.84 -3.39
CA VAL A 85 -22.02 -10.87 -2.50
C VAL A 85 -22.78 -9.53 -2.55
N ALA A 86 -23.09 -9.04 -3.76
CA ALA A 86 -23.82 -7.81 -3.96
C ALA A 86 -25.22 -7.83 -3.31
N ALA A 87 -25.89 -8.99 -3.35
CA ALA A 87 -27.22 -9.16 -2.73
C ALA A 87 -27.19 -9.10 -1.20
N ARG A 88 -26.09 -9.54 -0.56
CA ARG A 88 -25.92 -9.54 0.91
C ARG A 88 -25.32 -8.25 1.45
N LEU A 89 -24.87 -7.35 0.57
CA LEU A 89 -24.18 -6.13 0.95
C LEU A 89 -25.14 -5.16 1.66
N VAL A 90 -24.81 -4.81 2.90
CA VAL A 90 -25.49 -3.75 3.64
C VAL A 90 -24.81 -2.42 3.34
N THR A 91 -25.54 -1.49 2.76
CA THR A 91 -25.06 -0.14 2.43
C THR A 91 -25.41 0.86 3.51
N GLY A 92 -24.66 1.94 3.62
CA GLY A 92 -24.90 3.01 4.56
C GLY A 92 -24.07 4.26 4.24
N PRO A 93 -24.23 5.35 4.99
CA PRO A 93 -23.49 6.57 4.74
C PRO A 93 -21.99 6.36 4.97
N SER A 94 -21.16 7.00 4.16
CA SER A 94 -19.73 7.06 4.39
C SER A 94 -19.40 8.01 5.55
N ILE A 95 -18.54 7.59 6.45
CA ILE A 95 -17.95 8.44 7.51
C ILE A 95 -16.58 8.96 7.11
N GLU A 96 -15.99 8.38 6.07
CA GLU A 96 -14.76 8.82 5.44
C GLU A 96 -14.79 8.41 3.96
N LYS A 97 -14.37 9.31 3.08
CA LYS A 97 -14.26 9.07 1.65
C LYS A 97 -13.00 9.74 1.11
N SER A 98 -12.20 9.01 0.34
CA SER A 98 -10.96 9.52 -0.24
C SER A 98 -10.59 8.78 -1.50
N ILE A 99 -9.82 9.43 -2.40
CA ILE A 99 -9.16 8.79 -3.51
C ILE A 99 -7.66 8.75 -3.22
N ALA A 100 -7.10 7.55 -3.16
CA ALA A 100 -5.67 7.33 -2.98
C ALA A 100 -5.03 7.05 -4.35
N PRO A 101 -4.15 7.94 -4.86
CA PRO A 101 -3.36 7.63 -6.05
C PRO A 101 -2.40 6.49 -5.75
N LEU A 102 -2.17 5.64 -6.74
CA LEU A 102 -1.27 4.50 -6.60
C LEU A 102 0.04 4.76 -7.33
N ARG A 103 1.13 4.43 -6.65
CA ARG A 103 2.47 4.45 -7.24
C ARG A 103 3.35 3.36 -6.65
N SER A 104 4.29 2.90 -7.44
CA SER A 104 5.49 2.19 -7.00
C SER A 104 6.66 3.16 -6.96
N PHE A 105 7.51 3.04 -5.98
CA PHE A 105 8.71 3.84 -5.85
C PHE A 105 9.82 3.05 -5.18
N VAL A 106 11.03 3.11 -5.72
CA VAL A 106 12.23 2.56 -5.08
C VAL A 106 13.37 3.55 -5.27
N THR A 107 14.13 3.82 -4.21
CA THR A 107 15.38 4.57 -4.29
C THR A 107 16.57 3.68 -3.95
N GLU A 108 17.64 3.80 -4.73
CA GLU A 108 18.92 3.11 -4.55
C GLU A 108 20.08 4.13 -4.50
N PRO A 109 21.06 3.90 -3.62
CA PRO A 109 21.13 2.91 -2.55
C PRO A 109 20.22 3.28 -1.36
N MET A 110 19.93 2.33 -0.48
CA MET A 110 19.22 2.60 0.78
C MET A 110 20.13 3.06 1.92
N ARG A 111 21.42 3.26 1.61
CA ARG A 111 22.43 3.79 2.56
C ARG A 111 23.37 4.75 1.86
N TRP A 112 23.70 5.83 2.55
CA TRP A 112 24.79 6.76 2.19
C TRP A 112 25.50 7.28 3.43
N GLY A 113 26.77 6.91 3.60
CA GLY A 113 27.52 7.24 4.82
C GLY A 113 26.83 6.65 6.07
N ARG A 114 26.37 7.55 6.96
CA ARG A 114 25.64 7.21 8.18
C ARG A 114 24.12 7.34 8.04
N LEU A 115 23.62 7.70 6.87
CA LEU A 115 22.19 7.75 6.56
C LEU A 115 21.72 6.37 6.10
N PHE A 116 20.65 5.86 6.70
CA PHE A 116 19.95 4.64 6.31
C PHE A 116 18.49 4.96 6.03
N LEU A 117 17.95 4.47 4.93
CA LEU A 117 16.55 4.61 4.54
C LEU A 117 15.80 3.31 4.85
N CYS A 118 14.58 3.42 5.37
CA CYS A 118 13.71 2.29 5.68
C CYS A 118 12.27 2.62 5.28
N GLY A 119 11.49 1.63 4.86
CA GLY A 119 10.08 1.77 4.54
C GLY A 119 9.82 2.81 3.46
N ASP A 120 8.79 3.62 3.61
CA ASP A 120 8.33 4.59 2.62
C ASP A 120 9.39 5.67 2.26
N ALA A 121 10.42 5.84 3.08
CA ALA A 121 11.56 6.69 2.75
C ALA A 121 12.44 6.10 1.63
N ALA A 122 12.41 4.79 1.44
CA ALA A 122 13.20 4.06 0.46
C ALA A 122 12.35 3.43 -0.65
N HIS A 123 11.15 2.97 -0.33
CA HIS A 123 10.28 2.27 -1.28
C HIS A 123 8.80 2.41 -0.92
N ILE A 124 7.97 2.50 -1.95
CA ILE A 124 6.51 2.49 -1.84
C ILE A 124 5.99 1.34 -2.71
N VAL A 125 5.39 0.36 -2.08
CA VAL A 125 4.81 -0.83 -2.74
C VAL A 125 3.30 -0.63 -2.88
N PRO A 126 2.69 -0.92 -4.04
CA PRO A 126 1.25 -0.83 -4.21
C PRO A 126 0.49 -1.65 -3.16
N PRO A 127 -0.65 -1.15 -2.65
CA PRO A 127 -1.36 -1.76 -1.54
C PRO A 127 -2.02 -3.11 -1.88
N THR A 128 -2.14 -3.46 -3.15
CA THR A 128 -2.80 -4.70 -3.63
C THR A 128 -2.27 -5.97 -3.00
N GLY A 129 -0.98 -6.04 -2.69
CA GLY A 129 -0.36 -7.21 -2.07
C GLY A 129 -0.21 -7.10 -0.55
N ALA A 130 -0.62 -5.97 0.07
CA ALA A 130 -0.41 -5.66 1.49
C ALA A 130 1.04 -5.88 1.97
N LYS A 131 2.03 -5.65 1.08
CA LYS A 131 3.45 -5.98 1.34
C LYS A 131 4.22 -4.82 1.99
N GLY A 132 3.73 -3.58 1.93
CA GLY A 132 4.47 -2.38 2.35
C GLY A 132 4.95 -2.45 3.80
N LEU A 133 4.05 -2.72 4.75
CA LEU A 133 4.40 -2.85 6.16
C LEU A 133 5.41 -3.97 6.42
N ASN A 134 5.21 -5.14 5.81
CA ASN A 134 6.10 -6.28 5.98
C ASN A 134 7.50 -6.02 5.40
N THR A 135 7.58 -5.29 4.30
CA THR A 135 8.86 -4.90 3.69
C THR A 135 9.58 -3.89 4.58
N ALA A 136 8.87 -2.85 5.06
CA ALA A 136 9.41 -1.88 6.01
C ALA A 136 9.91 -2.53 7.32
N ALA A 137 9.13 -3.47 7.88
CA ALA A 137 9.56 -4.21 9.07
C ALA A 137 10.82 -5.05 8.83
N SER A 138 10.99 -5.58 7.61
CA SER A 138 12.21 -6.30 7.24
C SER A 138 13.42 -5.38 7.16
N ASP A 139 13.27 -4.15 6.65
CA ASP A 139 14.34 -3.16 6.62
C ASP A 139 14.83 -2.86 8.04
N VAL A 140 13.88 -2.60 8.96
CA VAL A 140 14.18 -2.37 10.37
C VAL A 140 14.92 -3.55 10.99
N GLN A 141 14.49 -4.78 10.69
CA GLN A 141 15.15 -6.00 11.20
C GLN A 141 16.58 -6.12 10.67
N TYR A 142 16.81 -5.85 9.38
CA TYR A 142 18.14 -5.90 8.79
C TYR A 142 19.05 -4.82 9.38
N LEU A 143 18.54 -3.60 9.50
CA LEU A 143 19.29 -2.48 10.06
C LEU A 143 19.59 -2.68 11.54
N TYR A 144 18.63 -3.17 12.33
CA TYR A 144 18.84 -3.50 13.74
C TYR A 144 19.98 -4.52 13.92
N SER A 145 19.93 -5.61 13.16
CA SER A 145 20.98 -6.64 13.23
C SER A 145 22.35 -6.08 12.84
N ALA A 146 22.42 -5.28 11.79
CA ALA A 146 23.64 -4.64 11.32
C ALA A 146 24.22 -3.65 12.33
N LEU A 147 23.38 -2.81 12.94
CA LEU A 147 23.80 -1.86 13.96
C LEU A 147 24.26 -2.56 15.24
N ARG A 148 23.58 -3.65 15.62
CA ARG A 148 24.01 -4.46 16.76
C ARG A 148 25.42 -5.01 16.57
N GLN A 149 25.71 -5.59 15.41
CA GLN A 149 27.07 -6.07 15.04
C GLN A 149 28.08 -4.93 15.10
N TYR A 150 27.73 -3.79 14.51
CA TYR A 150 28.61 -2.62 14.53
C TYR A 150 28.96 -2.13 15.94
N TYR A 151 27.97 -1.99 16.83
CA TYR A 151 28.20 -1.43 18.18
C TYR A 151 28.76 -2.42 19.19
N HIS A 152 28.48 -3.71 19.06
CA HIS A 152 28.90 -4.71 20.04
C HIS A 152 30.08 -5.57 19.60
N GLU A 153 30.27 -5.72 18.29
CA GLU A 153 31.27 -6.62 17.74
C GLU A 153 32.33 -5.87 16.90
N ASN A 154 32.20 -4.54 16.73
CA ASN A 154 32.99 -3.71 15.83
C ASN A 154 33.04 -4.20 14.37
N ASP A 155 31.98 -4.92 13.95
CA ASP A 155 31.86 -5.44 12.60
C ASP A 155 31.01 -4.50 11.73
N THR A 156 31.57 -4.00 10.64
CA THR A 156 30.90 -3.11 9.68
C THR A 156 30.19 -3.83 8.56
N ALA A 157 30.41 -5.14 8.38
CA ALA A 157 29.90 -5.90 7.23
C ALA A 157 28.36 -5.80 7.10
N GLY A 158 27.64 -5.84 8.22
CA GLY A 158 26.19 -5.71 8.23
C GLY A 158 25.70 -4.36 7.75
N ILE A 159 26.31 -3.26 8.23
CA ILE A 159 25.92 -1.91 7.81
C ILE A 159 26.40 -1.59 6.39
N ASP A 160 27.52 -2.15 5.96
CA ASP A 160 28.04 -1.97 4.59
C ASP A 160 27.15 -2.73 3.57
N GLY A 161 26.67 -3.92 3.89
CA GLY A 161 25.79 -4.74 3.08
C GLY A 161 24.29 -4.43 3.20
N TYR A 162 23.88 -3.48 4.05
CA TYR A 162 22.47 -3.21 4.35
C TYR A 162 21.64 -2.94 3.09
N SER A 163 22.11 -2.00 2.26
CA SER A 163 21.38 -1.57 1.06
C SER A 163 21.12 -2.73 0.10
N GLU A 164 22.15 -3.52 -0.20
CA GLU A 164 22.04 -4.67 -1.11
C GLU A 164 21.03 -5.70 -0.57
N LYS A 165 21.16 -6.05 0.70
CA LYS A 165 20.28 -7.02 1.36
C LYS A 165 18.82 -6.59 1.38
N ALA A 166 18.54 -5.33 1.69
CA ALA A 166 17.18 -4.78 1.73
C ALA A 166 16.58 -4.71 0.33
N LEU A 167 17.32 -4.22 -0.67
CA LEU A 167 16.87 -4.08 -2.05
C LEU A 167 16.47 -5.40 -2.71
N VAL A 168 17.14 -6.51 -2.40
CA VAL A 168 16.73 -7.85 -2.88
C VAL A 168 15.29 -8.16 -2.49
N ARG A 169 14.88 -7.81 -1.26
CA ARG A 169 13.51 -8.03 -0.79
C ARG A 169 12.52 -7.02 -1.39
N VAL A 170 12.92 -5.75 -1.46
CA VAL A 170 12.11 -4.69 -2.06
C VAL A 170 11.73 -5.05 -3.49
N TRP A 171 12.71 -5.39 -4.33
CA TRP A 171 12.46 -5.75 -5.73
C TRP A 171 11.65 -7.03 -5.91
N LYS A 172 11.69 -7.97 -4.96
CA LYS A 172 10.77 -9.12 -4.94
C LYS A 172 9.34 -8.73 -4.59
N ALA A 173 9.15 -7.67 -3.82
CA ALA A 173 7.83 -7.19 -3.44
C ALA A 173 7.18 -6.35 -4.56
N GLU A 174 7.98 -5.67 -5.40
CA GLU A 174 7.54 -4.85 -6.52
C GLU A 174 7.16 -5.67 -7.79
N ARG A 175 7.57 -6.91 -7.87
CA ARG A 175 7.21 -7.84 -8.95
C ARG A 175 5.84 -8.46 -8.73
#